data_b72b9a282d77c9a39600018b6ab4052d
#
_entry.id   b72b9a282d77c9a39600018b6ab4052d
#
_cell.length_a   1.000
_cell.length_b   1.000
_cell.length_c   1.000
_cell.angle_alpha   90.00
_cell.angle_beta   90.00
_cell.angle_gamma   90.00
#
_symmetry.space_group_name_H-M   'P 1'
#
loop_
_entity.id
_entity.type
_entity.pdbx_description
1 polymer ?
#
loop_
_entity_poly.entity_id
_entity_poly.type
_entity_poly.pdbx_seq_one_letter_code
_entity_poly.pdbx_strand_id
1 'polypeptide(L)'
;RSGGIKTLAKTTGTSPRIIDEFGKDKYIHRLRSASIGEQISLIRRFSKVKPDALVIECMAVNPQYQWVSEQKIVKSTIGVMTNVRPDHLDEMGISMNQITKSMANTIPFNGIMVTSEDKKINILRNISKERNTEFYLADSEFKSENLNDFKYLEHTENIQLALKVCELCGVKEEIAINGMKKCKPDPGALTIWDIQNKNKSFKFINAFAANDPSSTLKTWNMINNRIQTDNFAIFLNTRI
;
A
#
# COMPACT_ATOMS: atom_id res chain seq x y z
N ARG A 1 -7.25 -14.03 -1.17
CA ARG A 1 -7.81 -15.12 -0.33
C ARG A 1 -9.28 -15.36 -0.62
N SER A 2 -10.11 -14.32 -0.63
CA SER A 2 -11.54 -14.50 -0.92
C SER A 2 -11.83 -15.18 -2.26
N GLY A 3 -10.91 -15.08 -3.23
CA GLY A 3 -10.96 -15.78 -4.51
C GLY A 3 -10.39 -17.20 -4.50
N GLY A 4 -10.18 -17.82 -3.33
CA GLY A 4 -9.65 -19.18 -3.23
C GLY A 4 -8.12 -19.30 -3.31
N ILE A 5 -7.40 -18.21 -3.53
CA ILE A 5 -5.92 -18.20 -3.64
C ILE A 5 -5.30 -18.25 -2.25
N LYS A 6 -4.49 -19.28 -1.97
CA LYS A 6 -3.74 -19.41 -0.72
C LYS A 6 -2.65 -18.33 -0.66
N THR A 7 -2.91 -17.26 0.08
CA THR A 7 -2.10 -16.04 0.06
C THR A 7 -1.44 -15.79 1.41
N LEU A 8 -0.14 -15.56 1.40
CA LEU A 8 0.63 -15.00 2.52
C LEU A 8 0.98 -13.56 2.24
N ALA A 9 1.11 -12.74 3.27
CA ALA A 9 1.55 -11.36 3.09
C ALA A 9 2.52 -10.92 4.18
N LYS A 10 3.35 -9.92 3.84
CA LYS A 10 4.24 -9.22 4.76
C LYS A 10 4.10 -7.74 4.54
N THR A 11 3.80 -7.01 5.61
CA THR A 11 3.87 -5.55 5.65
C THR A 11 5.17 -5.09 6.30
N THR A 12 5.51 -3.82 6.11
CA THR A 12 6.67 -3.17 6.74
C THR A 12 6.22 -1.90 7.49
N GLY A 13 7.03 -0.88 7.61
CA GLY A 13 6.63 0.36 8.31
C GLY A 13 6.65 0.23 9.84
N THR A 14 5.87 1.07 10.52
CA THR A 14 5.88 1.22 12.00
C THR A 14 5.36 -0.02 12.72
N SER A 15 4.40 -0.73 12.14
CA SER A 15 3.81 -1.95 12.70
C SER A 15 3.90 -3.11 11.72
N PRO A 16 5.13 -3.64 11.49
CA PRO A 16 5.33 -4.69 10.50
C PRO A 16 4.64 -5.98 10.92
N ARG A 17 3.98 -6.64 9.96
CA ARG A 17 3.19 -7.85 10.22
C ARG A 17 3.43 -8.91 9.16
N ILE A 18 3.28 -10.15 9.58
CA ILE A 18 3.04 -11.30 8.72
C ILE A 18 1.56 -11.60 8.77
N ILE A 19 0.94 -11.81 7.62
CA ILE A 19 -0.44 -12.24 7.51
C ILE A 19 -0.43 -13.64 6.89
N ASP A 20 -0.91 -14.62 7.66
CA ASP A 20 -0.90 -16.02 7.25
C ASP A 20 -2.01 -16.36 6.24
N GLU A 21 -2.06 -17.61 5.78
CA GLU A 21 -3.03 -18.11 4.80
C GLU A 21 -4.49 -18.02 5.28
N PHE A 22 -4.71 -17.95 6.58
CA PHE A 22 -6.04 -17.81 7.20
C PHE A 22 -6.42 -16.34 7.43
N GLY A 23 -5.52 -15.39 7.12
CA GLY A 23 -5.73 -13.97 7.34
C GLY A 23 -5.42 -13.50 8.76
N LYS A 24 -4.79 -14.34 9.59
CA LYS A 24 -4.33 -13.94 10.91
C LYS A 24 -3.03 -13.18 10.80
N ASP A 25 -2.99 -12.03 11.47
CA ASP A 25 -1.80 -11.18 11.53
C ASP A 25 -0.96 -11.45 12.78
N LYS A 26 0.35 -11.42 12.61
CA LYS A 26 1.34 -11.47 13.68
C LYS A 26 2.34 -10.35 13.49
N TYR A 27 2.59 -9.59 14.55
CA TYR A 27 3.61 -8.54 14.53
C TYR A 27 5.01 -9.15 14.38
N ILE A 28 5.85 -8.47 13.60
CA ILE A 28 7.27 -8.75 13.50
C ILE A 28 7.97 -7.91 14.55
N HIS A 29 8.39 -8.53 15.64
CA HIS A 29 9.18 -7.85 16.67
C HIS A 29 10.59 -7.63 16.15
N ARG A 30 10.99 -6.37 16.02
CA ARG A 30 12.31 -5.95 15.58
C ARG A 30 13.07 -5.37 16.77
N LEU A 31 14.26 -5.89 17.03
CA LEU A 31 15.21 -5.29 17.97
C LEU A 31 16.05 -4.18 17.31
N ARG A 32 16.06 -4.14 15.98
CA ARG A 32 16.78 -3.18 15.12
C ARG A 32 15.92 -2.78 13.94
N SER A 33 16.41 -1.88 13.09
CA SER A 33 15.75 -1.51 11.84
C SER A 33 15.53 -2.71 10.93
N ALA A 34 14.59 -2.56 9.99
CA ALA A 34 14.32 -3.55 8.96
C ALA A 34 15.58 -3.90 8.17
N SER A 35 15.75 -5.17 7.81
CA SER A 35 16.93 -5.65 7.08
C SER A 35 16.55 -6.60 5.94
N ILE A 36 17.41 -6.66 4.92
CA ILE A 36 17.28 -7.63 3.83
C ILE A 36 17.28 -9.08 4.35
N GLY A 37 18.06 -9.35 5.41
CA GLY A 37 18.08 -10.66 6.07
C GLY A 37 16.74 -11.09 6.64
N GLU A 38 15.97 -10.15 7.18
CA GLU A 38 14.59 -10.40 7.61
C GLU A 38 13.74 -10.88 6.43
N GLN A 39 13.81 -10.19 5.30
CA GLN A 39 13.03 -10.55 4.11
C GLN A 39 13.38 -11.92 3.56
N ILE A 40 14.66 -12.26 3.47
CA ILE A 40 15.14 -13.58 3.05
C ILE A 40 14.63 -14.68 4.00
N SER A 41 14.74 -14.44 5.30
CA SER A 41 14.27 -15.40 6.33
C SER A 41 12.77 -15.64 6.23
N LEU A 42 11.98 -14.58 6.00
CA LEU A 42 10.54 -14.69 5.83
C LEU A 42 10.15 -15.42 4.54
N ILE A 43 10.80 -15.14 3.41
CA ILE A 43 10.55 -15.85 2.16
C ILE A 43 10.85 -17.36 2.32
N ARG A 44 11.96 -17.73 2.97
CA ARG A 44 12.28 -19.12 3.29
C ARG A 44 11.22 -19.78 4.19
N ARG A 45 10.66 -19.04 5.13
CA ARG A 45 9.57 -19.56 5.97
C ARG A 45 8.29 -19.73 5.16
N PHE A 46 7.94 -18.76 4.30
CA PHE A 46 6.76 -18.81 3.46
C PHE A 46 6.82 -19.93 2.43
N SER A 47 7.99 -20.22 1.87
CA SER A 47 8.16 -21.33 0.91
C SER A 47 7.76 -22.68 1.49
N LYS A 48 7.89 -22.89 2.81
CA LYS A 48 7.47 -24.13 3.48
C LYS A 48 5.95 -24.31 3.49
N VAL A 49 5.19 -23.21 3.44
CA VAL A 49 3.73 -23.22 3.40
C VAL A 49 3.20 -23.49 1.99
N LYS A 50 4.07 -23.32 0.96
CA LYS A 50 3.72 -23.43 -0.46
C LYS A 50 2.45 -22.62 -0.80
N PRO A 51 2.50 -21.28 -0.66
CA PRO A 51 1.38 -20.43 -1.05
C PRO A 51 1.25 -20.35 -2.57
N ASP A 52 0.04 -20.07 -3.06
CA ASP A 52 -0.21 -19.74 -4.46
C ASP A 52 0.19 -18.29 -4.77
N ALA A 53 0.10 -17.40 -3.78
CA ALA A 53 0.48 -16.00 -3.89
C ALA A 53 1.19 -15.50 -2.63
N LEU A 54 2.20 -14.66 -2.84
CA LEU A 54 2.94 -13.98 -1.78
C LEU A 54 2.94 -12.47 -2.05
N VAL A 55 2.37 -11.71 -1.13
CA VAL A 55 2.32 -10.24 -1.20
C VAL A 55 3.38 -9.68 -0.25
N ILE A 56 4.36 -8.98 -0.78
CA ILE A 56 5.48 -8.42 -0.01
C ILE A 56 5.57 -6.92 -0.26
N GLU A 57 5.51 -6.14 0.81
CA GLU A 57 5.83 -4.73 0.77
C GLU A 57 7.34 -4.53 0.74
N CYS A 58 7.82 -3.69 -0.19
CA CYS A 58 9.22 -3.32 -0.27
C CYS A 58 9.62 -2.47 0.93
N MET A 59 10.69 -2.89 1.62
CA MET A 59 11.22 -2.17 2.79
C MET A 59 12.39 -1.24 2.47
N ALA A 60 12.91 -1.31 1.26
CA ALA A 60 14.11 -0.60 0.88
C ALA A 60 13.79 0.83 0.43
N VAL A 61 14.51 1.79 1.00
CA VAL A 61 14.46 3.20 0.61
C VAL A 61 15.58 3.51 -0.38
N ASN A 62 16.79 3.05 -0.09
CA ASN A 62 17.94 3.27 -0.97
C ASN A 62 17.76 2.57 -2.33
N PRO A 63 18.01 3.26 -3.47
CA PRO A 63 17.78 2.73 -4.82
C PRO A 63 18.48 1.40 -5.10
N GLN A 64 19.71 1.24 -4.62
CA GLN A 64 20.48 0.00 -4.80
C GLN A 64 19.82 -1.16 -4.03
N TYR A 65 19.32 -0.90 -2.83
CA TYR A 65 18.65 -1.93 -2.03
C TYR A 65 17.28 -2.27 -2.59
N GLN A 66 16.56 -1.30 -3.17
CA GLN A 66 15.33 -1.56 -3.93
C GLN A 66 15.61 -2.52 -5.08
N TRP A 67 16.63 -2.23 -5.87
CA TRP A 67 17.04 -3.07 -7.00
C TRP A 67 17.42 -4.49 -6.54
N VAL A 68 18.29 -4.62 -5.52
CA VAL A 68 18.72 -5.93 -4.98
C VAL A 68 17.51 -6.69 -4.43
N SER A 69 16.63 -6.02 -3.67
CA SER A 69 15.43 -6.63 -3.10
C SER A 69 14.56 -7.24 -4.20
N GLU A 70 14.28 -6.48 -5.25
CA GLU A 70 13.44 -6.96 -6.34
C GLU A 70 14.18 -7.96 -7.23
N GLN A 71 15.32 -7.57 -7.81
CA GLN A 71 15.93 -8.34 -8.90
C GLN A 71 16.71 -9.57 -8.43
N LYS A 72 17.13 -9.62 -7.17
CA LYS A 72 17.93 -10.75 -6.64
C LYS A 72 17.18 -11.61 -5.64
N ILE A 73 16.17 -11.04 -4.94
CA ILE A 73 15.53 -11.73 -3.80
C ILE A 73 14.08 -12.07 -4.11
N VAL A 74 13.24 -11.05 -4.38
CA VAL A 74 11.78 -11.25 -4.54
C VAL A 74 11.46 -11.78 -5.93
N LYS A 75 11.95 -11.14 -6.97
CA LYS A 75 11.68 -11.44 -8.38
C LYS A 75 10.17 -11.56 -8.61
N SER A 76 9.48 -10.47 -8.35
CA SER A 76 8.02 -10.45 -8.40
C SER A 76 7.49 -10.76 -9.81
N THR A 77 6.39 -11.49 -9.87
CA THR A 77 5.61 -11.67 -11.11
C THR A 77 4.78 -10.44 -11.43
N ILE A 78 4.29 -9.78 -10.39
CA ILE A 78 3.53 -8.53 -10.49
C ILE A 78 4.17 -7.51 -9.56
N GLY A 79 4.80 -6.48 -10.14
CA GLY A 79 5.23 -5.29 -9.43
C GLY A 79 4.06 -4.34 -9.25
N VAL A 80 3.92 -3.77 -8.05
CA VAL A 80 2.82 -2.86 -7.72
C VAL A 80 3.39 -1.56 -7.16
N MET A 81 3.00 -0.42 -7.74
CA MET A 81 3.38 0.90 -7.26
C MET A 81 2.15 1.78 -7.09
N THR A 82 1.90 2.26 -5.89
CA THR A 82 0.72 3.07 -5.59
C THR A 82 0.80 4.43 -6.28
N ASN A 83 1.80 5.22 -5.91
CA ASN A 83 2.05 6.55 -6.46
C ASN A 83 3.50 6.96 -6.21
N VAL A 84 3.94 8.05 -6.83
CA VAL A 84 5.24 8.67 -6.58
C VAL A 84 5.03 10.01 -5.92
N ARG A 85 5.60 10.17 -4.71
CA ARG A 85 5.52 11.40 -3.92
C ARG A 85 6.88 11.78 -3.38
N PRO A 86 7.09 13.06 -2.99
CA PRO A 86 8.30 13.46 -2.29
C PRO A 86 8.39 12.74 -0.95
N ASP A 87 9.35 11.85 -0.83
CA ASP A 87 9.66 11.11 0.39
C ASP A 87 11.14 10.69 0.33
N HIS A 88 11.79 10.58 1.47
CA HIS A 88 13.19 10.16 1.59
C HIS A 88 14.12 10.84 0.56
N LEU A 89 14.07 12.17 0.50
CA LEU A 89 14.76 12.97 -0.51
C LEU A 89 16.29 12.81 -0.48
N ASP A 90 16.83 12.52 0.70
CA ASP A 90 18.23 12.23 0.97
C ASP A 90 18.71 10.93 0.31
N GLU A 91 17.83 9.94 0.16
CA GLU A 91 18.15 8.63 -0.41
C GLU A 91 17.68 8.48 -1.86
N MET A 92 16.45 8.89 -2.17
CA MET A 92 15.82 8.68 -3.49
C MET A 92 16.08 9.80 -4.48
N GLY A 93 16.54 10.97 -4.00
CA GLY A 93 16.82 12.16 -4.80
C GLY A 93 15.84 13.30 -4.59
N ILE A 94 16.27 14.51 -4.98
CA ILE A 94 15.58 15.77 -4.68
C ILE A 94 14.47 16.14 -5.69
N SER A 95 14.39 15.45 -6.81
CA SER A 95 13.37 15.72 -7.83
C SER A 95 12.43 14.54 -8.03
N MET A 96 11.18 14.83 -8.42
CA MET A 96 10.19 13.78 -8.71
C MET A 96 10.67 12.77 -9.77
N ASN A 97 11.48 13.20 -10.73
CA ASN A 97 12.03 12.29 -11.73
C ASN A 97 13.07 11.34 -11.13
N GLN A 98 13.91 11.82 -10.20
CA GLN A 98 14.88 10.98 -9.49
C GLN A 98 14.16 9.97 -8.59
N ILE A 99 13.17 10.41 -7.81
CA ILE A 99 12.35 9.55 -6.96
C ILE A 99 11.66 8.49 -7.81
N THR A 100 11.06 8.87 -8.95
CA THR A 100 10.41 7.91 -9.86
C THR A 100 11.40 6.87 -10.37
N LYS A 101 12.59 7.27 -10.79
CA LYS A 101 13.64 6.34 -11.25
C LYS A 101 14.14 5.44 -10.12
N SER A 102 14.25 5.97 -8.91
CA SER A 102 14.56 5.18 -7.72
C SER A 102 13.52 4.10 -7.49
N MET A 103 12.25 4.48 -7.36
CA MET A 103 11.15 3.53 -7.14
C MET A 103 11.01 2.53 -8.28
N ALA A 104 11.30 2.93 -9.52
CA ALA A 104 11.29 2.05 -10.69
C ALA A 104 12.30 0.89 -10.60
N ASN A 105 13.25 0.89 -9.65
CA ASN A 105 14.09 -0.28 -9.38
C ASN A 105 13.28 -1.51 -8.95
N THR A 106 12.06 -1.31 -8.44
CA THR A 106 11.14 -2.38 -8.05
C THR A 106 10.27 -2.91 -9.19
N ILE A 107 10.38 -2.39 -10.41
CA ILE A 107 9.72 -2.95 -11.58
C ILE A 107 10.38 -4.31 -11.92
N PRO A 108 9.64 -5.42 -12.03
CA PRO A 108 10.21 -6.71 -12.37
C PRO A 108 10.78 -6.75 -13.80
N PHE A 109 11.57 -7.76 -14.12
CA PHE A 109 11.90 -8.12 -15.50
C PHE A 109 10.95 -9.24 -15.98
N ASN A 110 10.50 -9.17 -17.23
CA ASN A 110 9.62 -10.19 -17.86
C ASN A 110 8.36 -10.49 -17.01
N GLY A 111 7.81 -9.47 -16.37
CA GLY A 111 6.65 -9.58 -15.49
C GLY A 111 5.55 -8.60 -15.85
N ILE A 112 4.79 -8.22 -14.85
CA ILE A 112 3.71 -7.24 -14.96
C ILE A 112 3.98 -6.10 -13.99
N MET A 113 3.74 -4.86 -14.43
CA MET A 113 3.75 -3.67 -13.58
C MET A 113 2.37 -3.05 -13.52
N VAL A 114 1.84 -2.84 -12.32
CA VAL A 114 0.56 -2.17 -12.09
C VAL A 114 0.80 -0.93 -11.24
N THR A 115 0.24 0.21 -11.63
CA THR A 115 0.42 1.46 -10.89
C THR A 115 -0.82 2.34 -10.95
N SER A 116 -1.02 3.18 -9.94
CA SER A 116 -1.97 4.30 -9.94
C SER A 116 -1.27 5.65 -10.19
N GLU A 117 0.02 5.64 -10.51
CA GLU A 117 0.80 6.85 -10.79
C GLU A 117 0.50 7.37 -12.21
N ASP A 118 -0.12 8.53 -12.30
CA ASP A 118 -0.51 9.18 -13.54
C ASP A 118 0.49 10.23 -14.04
N LYS A 119 1.11 11.00 -13.12
CA LYS A 119 1.96 12.16 -13.46
C LYS A 119 3.33 11.74 -14.02
N LYS A 120 3.85 10.61 -13.55
CA LYS A 120 5.17 10.08 -13.96
C LYS A 120 5.07 8.80 -14.79
N ILE A 121 3.89 8.52 -15.30
CA ILE A 121 3.55 7.31 -16.06
C ILE A 121 4.53 7.04 -17.21
N ASN A 122 4.97 8.07 -17.92
CA ASN A 122 5.87 7.92 -19.07
C ASN A 122 7.24 7.34 -18.67
N ILE A 123 7.79 7.75 -17.52
CA ILE A 123 9.05 7.21 -17.00
C ILE A 123 8.88 5.73 -16.64
N LEU A 124 7.80 5.41 -15.93
CA LEU A 124 7.52 4.02 -15.51
C LEU A 124 7.27 3.11 -16.71
N ARG A 125 6.51 3.60 -17.70
CA ARG A 125 6.21 2.85 -18.93
C ARG A 125 7.47 2.57 -19.75
N ASN A 126 8.36 3.54 -19.89
CA ASN A 126 9.61 3.35 -20.61
C ASN A 126 10.51 2.32 -19.93
N ILE A 127 10.67 2.40 -18.60
CA ILE A 127 11.46 1.43 -17.84
C ILE A 127 10.84 0.03 -17.90
N SER A 128 9.50 -0.07 -17.84
CA SER A 128 8.80 -1.35 -18.00
C SER A 128 9.07 -1.97 -19.38
N LYS A 129 9.03 -1.15 -20.43
CA LYS A 129 9.36 -1.59 -21.79
C LYS A 129 10.81 -2.08 -21.91
N GLU A 130 11.77 -1.37 -21.33
CA GLU A 130 13.19 -1.78 -21.30
C GLU A 130 13.39 -3.11 -20.55
N ARG A 131 12.50 -3.44 -19.59
CA ARG A 131 12.53 -4.68 -18.81
C ARG A 131 11.66 -5.80 -19.39
N ASN A 132 11.09 -5.60 -20.58
CA ASN A 132 10.14 -6.55 -21.17
C ASN A 132 8.98 -6.88 -20.22
N THR A 133 8.43 -5.85 -19.56
CA THR A 133 7.39 -5.94 -18.53
C THR A 133 6.11 -5.31 -19.05
N GLU A 134 5.00 -6.04 -18.96
CA GLU A 134 3.68 -5.52 -19.30
C GLU A 134 3.31 -4.40 -18.30
N PHE A 135 2.70 -3.34 -18.81
CA PHE A 135 2.39 -2.16 -18.01
C PHE A 135 0.90 -1.86 -17.98
N TYR A 136 0.35 -1.79 -16.77
CA TYR A 136 -1.04 -1.42 -16.53
C TYR A 136 -1.14 -0.19 -15.63
N LEU A 137 -1.90 0.82 -16.10
CA LEU A 137 -2.41 1.86 -15.23
C LEU A 137 -3.69 1.32 -14.57
N ALA A 138 -3.76 1.39 -13.26
CA ALA A 138 -4.97 1.04 -12.53
C ALA A 138 -5.98 2.19 -12.71
N ASP A 139 -6.75 2.08 -13.78
CA ASP A 139 -7.89 2.91 -14.08
C ASP A 139 -9.11 2.01 -14.04
N SER A 140 -9.97 2.19 -13.07
CA SER A 140 -11.21 1.47 -12.98
C SER A 140 -12.35 2.48 -12.78
N GLU A 141 -13.49 2.17 -13.33
CA GLU A 141 -14.72 2.93 -13.11
C GLU A 141 -15.29 2.75 -11.68
N PHE A 142 -14.45 2.34 -10.72
CA PHE A 142 -14.87 2.14 -9.36
C PHE A 142 -15.36 3.47 -8.78
N LYS A 143 -16.66 3.55 -8.51
CA LYS A 143 -17.29 4.77 -8.01
C LYS A 143 -17.09 4.88 -6.50
N SER A 144 -16.82 6.08 -6.03
CA SER A 144 -16.64 6.39 -4.60
C SER A 144 -17.85 6.05 -3.72
N GLU A 145 -19.03 5.92 -4.30
CA GLU A 145 -20.28 5.51 -3.62
C GLU A 145 -20.15 4.14 -2.94
N ASN A 146 -19.31 3.25 -3.49
CA ASN A 146 -19.06 1.92 -2.95
C ASN A 146 -18.13 1.92 -1.72
N LEU A 147 -17.55 3.07 -1.34
CA LEU A 147 -16.65 3.20 -0.18
C LEU A 147 -17.38 3.19 1.16
N ASN A 148 -18.70 3.44 1.18
CA ASN A 148 -19.45 3.58 2.43
C ASN A 148 -19.51 2.29 3.27
N ASP A 149 -19.31 1.14 2.64
CA ASP A 149 -19.34 -0.17 3.30
C ASP A 149 -17.98 -0.60 3.88
N PHE A 150 -16.94 0.19 3.70
CA PHE A 150 -15.64 -0.11 4.27
C PHE A 150 -15.57 0.33 5.73
N LYS A 151 -14.98 -0.50 6.59
CA LYS A 151 -14.78 -0.20 8.02
C LYS A 151 -13.75 0.90 8.28
N TYR A 152 -13.02 1.30 7.25
CA TYR A 152 -12.03 2.35 7.26
C TYR A 152 -12.13 3.14 5.96
N LEU A 153 -11.63 4.36 5.98
CA LEU A 153 -11.60 5.19 4.78
C LEU A 153 -10.34 4.86 3.98
N GLU A 154 -10.53 4.51 2.72
CA GLU A 154 -9.46 4.20 1.79
C GLU A 154 -9.52 5.13 0.58
N HIS A 155 -8.37 5.39 -0.01
CA HIS A 155 -8.31 6.13 -1.26
C HIS A 155 -8.77 5.25 -2.42
N THR A 156 -9.61 5.81 -3.28
CA THR A 156 -10.17 5.10 -4.46
C THR A 156 -9.07 4.50 -5.32
N GLU A 157 -7.97 5.23 -5.50
CA GLU A 157 -6.82 4.79 -6.29
C GLU A 157 -6.18 3.50 -5.75
N ASN A 158 -6.13 3.32 -4.41
CA ASN A 158 -5.59 2.11 -3.81
C ASN A 158 -6.51 0.90 -4.04
N ILE A 159 -7.83 1.12 -4.00
CA ILE A 159 -8.82 0.07 -4.28
C ILE A 159 -8.74 -0.34 -5.73
N GLN A 160 -8.70 0.62 -6.66
CA GLN A 160 -8.55 0.38 -8.08
C GLN A 160 -7.29 -0.42 -8.40
N LEU A 161 -6.15 -0.04 -7.79
CA LEU A 161 -4.89 -0.74 -7.91
C LEU A 161 -5.00 -2.20 -7.45
N ALA A 162 -5.61 -2.42 -6.29
CA ALA A 162 -5.81 -3.76 -5.75
C ALA A 162 -6.78 -4.59 -6.58
N LEU A 163 -7.84 -3.98 -7.15
CA LEU A 163 -8.77 -4.63 -8.07
C LEU A 163 -8.07 -5.08 -9.34
N LYS A 164 -7.23 -4.22 -9.93
CA LYS A 164 -6.47 -4.59 -11.13
C LYS A 164 -5.52 -5.76 -10.87
N VAL A 165 -4.84 -5.78 -9.74
CA VAL A 165 -3.99 -6.93 -9.34
C VAL A 165 -4.84 -8.19 -9.14
N CYS A 166 -6.02 -8.08 -8.53
CA CYS A 166 -6.94 -9.21 -8.34
C CYS A 166 -7.44 -9.76 -9.68
N GLU A 167 -7.80 -8.89 -10.62
CA GLU A 167 -8.20 -9.25 -11.99
C GLU A 167 -7.11 -10.05 -12.70
N LEU A 168 -5.86 -9.56 -12.67
CA LEU A 168 -4.69 -10.24 -13.23
C LEU A 168 -4.40 -11.61 -12.58
N CYS A 169 -4.85 -11.79 -11.34
CA CYS A 169 -4.82 -13.08 -10.64
C CYS A 169 -6.07 -13.95 -10.88
N GLY A 170 -6.97 -13.57 -11.79
CA GLY A 170 -8.19 -14.31 -12.08
C GLY A 170 -9.30 -14.21 -11.02
N VAL A 171 -9.24 -13.23 -10.13
CA VAL A 171 -10.25 -13.00 -9.08
C VAL A 171 -11.28 -12.00 -9.59
N LYS A 172 -12.54 -12.38 -9.58
CA LYS A 172 -13.66 -11.51 -9.97
C LYS A 172 -13.74 -10.28 -9.05
N GLU A 173 -14.09 -9.13 -9.61
CA GLU A 173 -14.17 -7.85 -8.91
C GLU A 173 -15.04 -7.90 -7.65
N GLU A 174 -16.24 -8.45 -7.75
CA GLU A 174 -17.16 -8.58 -6.61
C GLU A 174 -16.54 -9.37 -5.44
N ILE A 175 -15.84 -10.46 -5.74
CA ILE A 175 -15.15 -11.28 -4.74
C ILE A 175 -14.00 -10.48 -4.11
N ALA A 176 -13.26 -9.72 -4.92
CA ALA A 176 -12.16 -8.88 -4.47
C ALA A 176 -12.66 -7.77 -3.53
N ILE A 177 -13.71 -7.04 -3.91
CA ILE A 177 -14.34 -5.99 -3.09
C ILE A 177 -14.83 -6.56 -1.76
N ASN A 178 -15.57 -7.67 -1.78
CA ASN A 178 -16.04 -8.33 -0.58
C ASN A 178 -14.89 -8.81 0.32
N GLY A 179 -13.77 -9.19 -0.27
CA GLY A 179 -12.55 -9.52 0.45
C GLY A 179 -11.91 -8.30 1.11
N MET A 180 -11.84 -7.18 0.41
CA MET A 180 -11.29 -5.91 0.92
C MET A 180 -12.11 -5.37 2.09
N LYS A 181 -13.44 -5.38 2.00
CA LYS A 181 -14.34 -4.96 3.10
C LYS A 181 -14.10 -5.73 4.41
N LYS A 182 -13.60 -6.97 4.34
CA LYS A 182 -13.29 -7.82 5.49
C LYS A 182 -11.88 -7.62 6.04
N CYS A 183 -11.02 -6.88 5.34
CA CYS A 183 -9.66 -6.65 5.76
C CYS A 183 -9.62 -5.83 7.06
N LYS A 184 -8.66 -6.19 7.92
CA LYS A 184 -8.31 -5.38 9.08
C LYS A 184 -7.35 -4.28 8.62
N PRO A 185 -7.69 -3.01 8.80
CA PRO A 185 -6.81 -1.92 8.40
C PRO A 185 -5.52 -1.90 9.23
N ASP A 186 -4.52 -1.19 8.73
CA ASP A 186 -3.32 -0.89 9.51
C ASP A 186 -3.65 0.06 10.66
N PRO A 187 -2.90 0.03 11.78
CA PRO A 187 -3.19 0.84 12.96
C PRO A 187 -3.27 2.35 12.71
N GLY A 188 -2.59 2.85 11.67
CA GLY A 188 -2.63 4.27 11.28
C GLY A 188 -3.66 4.60 10.21
N ALA A 189 -4.41 3.62 9.69
CA ALA A 189 -5.39 3.84 8.64
C ALA A 189 -6.48 4.81 9.09
N LEU A 190 -7.00 5.57 8.12
CA LEU A 190 -8.03 6.57 8.37
C LEU A 190 -9.31 5.90 8.87
N THR A 191 -9.62 6.14 10.14
CA THR A 191 -10.81 5.61 10.82
C THR A 191 -11.53 6.72 11.56
N ILE A 192 -12.85 6.63 11.64
CA ILE A 192 -13.71 7.57 12.35
C ILE A 192 -14.45 6.81 13.43
N TRP A 193 -14.37 7.29 14.66
CA TRP A 193 -15.12 6.75 15.79
C TRP A 193 -16.08 7.79 16.35
N ASP A 194 -17.33 7.41 16.54
CA ASP A 194 -18.29 8.18 17.29
C ASP A 194 -18.09 7.92 18.78
N ILE A 195 -17.71 8.95 19.51
CA ILE A 195 -17.46 8.88 20.96
C ILE A 195 -18.52 9.66 21.69
N GLN A 196 -19.16 9.00 22.64
CA GLN A 196 -20.09 9.62 23.57
C GLN A 196 -19.47 9.68 24.96
N ASN A 197 -19.45 10.87 25.55
CA ASN A 197 -19.00 11.10 26.92
C ASN A 197 -20.00 11.97 27.66
N LYS A 198 -20.76 11.37 28.58
CA LYS A 198 -21.87 12.02 29.30
C LYS A 198 -22.87 12.64 28.30
N ASN A 199 -22.97 13.96 28.28
CA ASN A 199 -23.90 14.72 27.42
C ASN A 199 -23.24 15.28 26.15
N LYS A 200 -22.00 14.87 25.85
CA LYS A 200 -21.26 15.35 24.68
C LYS A 200 -21.01 14.19 23.72
N SER A 201 -21.26 14.44 22.44
CA SER A 201 -20.91 13.52 21.36
C SER A 201 -19.86 14.19 20.47
N PHE A 202 -18.83 13.48 20.10
CA PHE A 202 -17.82 13.94 19.14
C PHE A 202 -17.28 12.79 18.30
N LYS A 203 -16.74 13.13 17.13
CA LYS A 203 -16.05 12.16 16.27
C LYS A 203 -14.55 12.26 16.50
N PHE A 204 -13.93 11.14 16.79
CA PHE A 204 -12.47 11.03 16.80
C PHE A 204 -12.02 10.43 15.47
N ILE A 205 -11.09 11.13 14.82
CA ILE A 205 -10.59 10.75 13.50
C ILE A 205 -9.10 10.43 13.63
N ASN A 206 -8.75 9.16 13.36
CA ASN A 206 -7.37 8.73 13.29
C ASN A 206 -6.89 8.84 11.84
N ALA A 207 -5.86 9.64 11.62
CA ALA A 207 -5.24 9.84 10.31
C ALA A 207 -3.70 9.73 10.39
N PHE A 208 -3.18 8.95 11.34
CA PHE A 208 -1.74 8.86 11.61
C PHE A 208 -0.90 8.22 10.49
N ALA A 209 -1.53 7.56 9.51
CA ALA A 209 -0.83 7.07 8.33
C ALA A 209 -0.48 8.18 7.32
N ALA A 210 -1.13 9.34 7.39
CA ALA A 210 -0.79 10.49 6.54
C ALA A 210 0.48 11.16 7.08
N ASN A 211 1.61 10.91 6.43
CA ASN A 211 2.94 11.30 6.87
C ASN A 211 3.62 12.35 5.99
N ASP A 212 2.93 12.85 4.97
CA ASP A 212 3.37 13.93 4.09
C ASP A 212 2.26 14.97 3.88
N PRO A 213 2.60 16.23 3.49
CA PRO A 213 1.62 17.31 3.33
C PRO A 213 0.51 16.98 2.31
N SER A 214 0.85 16.31 1.22
CA SER A 214 -0.10 15.97 0.16
C SER A 214 -1.11 14.91 0.64
N SER A 215 -0.63 13.87 1.33
CA SER A 215 -1.49 12.85 1.95
C SER A 215 -2.39 13.45 3.02
N THR A 216 -1.84 14.34 3.86
CA THR A 216 -2.59 15.04 4.90
C THR A 216 -3.71 15.89 4.29
N LEU A 217 -3.43 16.64 3.23
CA LEU A 217 -4.43 17.46 2.54
C LEU A 217 -5.51 16.60 1.88
N LYS A 218 -5.14 15.52 1.21
CA LYS A 218 -6.12 14.58 0.62
C LYS A 218 -7.03 13.97 1.69
N THR A 219 -6.45 13.56 2.80
CA THR A 219 -7.18 13.00 3.95
C THR A 219 -8.12 14.04 4.54
N TRP A 220 -7.65 15.28 4.73
CA TRP A 220 -8.48 16.39 5.20
C TRP A 220 -9.68 16.64 4.29
N ASN A 221 -9.47 16.73 2.98
CA ASN A 221 -10.55 16.94 2.02
C ASN A 221 -11.57 15.80 2.04
N MET A 222 -11.11 14.55 2.15
CA MET A 222 -11.97 13.37 2.26
C MET A 222 -12.84 13.43 3.53
N ILE A 223 -12.26 13.82 4.66
CA ILE A 223 -12.96 13.96 5.93
C ILE A 223 -13.97 15.11 5.85
N ASN A 224 -13.56 16.28 5.36
CA ASN A 224 -14.39 17.48 5.29
C ASN A 224 -15.61 17.30 4.39
N ASN A 225 -15.45 16.57 3.28
CA ASN A 225 -16.58 16.22 2.41
C ASN A 225 -17.58 15.26 3.09
N ARG A 226 -17.15 14.49 4.07
CA ARG A 226 -17.95 13.48 4.76
C ARG A 226 -18.54 13.98 6.08
N ILE A 227 -17.83 14.87 6.76
CA ILE A 227 -18.22 15.44 8.05
C ILE A 227 -18.22 16.96 7.92
N GLN A 228 -19.41 17.51 7.69
CA GLN A 228 -19.58 18.96 7.64
C GLN A 228 -19.68 19.48 9.07
N THR A 229 -18.65 20.17 9.56
CA THR A 229 -18.62 20.81 10.87
C THR A 229 -17.65 21.99 10.88
N ASP A 230 -18.04 23.06 11.55
CA ASP A 230 -17.19 24.24 11.79
C ASP A 230 -16.38 24.12 13.10
N ASN A 231 -16.71 23.12 13.92
CA ASN A 231 -16.07 22.90 15.21
C ASN A 231 -15.16 21.68 15.15
N PHE A 232 -13.85 21.90 15.08
CA PHE A 232 -12.86 20.82 15.10
C PHE A 232 -11.60 21.23 15.86
N ALA A 233 -10.88 20.22 16.36
CA ALA A 233 -9.54 20.37 16.90
C ALA A 233 -8.59 19.41 16.17
N ILE A 234 -7.40 19.88 15.85
CA ILE A 234 -6.37 19.08 15.19
C ILE A 234 -5.26 18.81 16.19
N PHE A 235 -4.91 17.52 16.33
CA PHE A 235 -3.69 17.08 17.01
C PHE A 235 -2.67 16.66 15.96
N LEU A 236 -1.58 17.41 15.84
CA LEU A 236 -0.50 17.14 14.91
C LEU A 236 0.74 16.67 15.69
N ASN A 237 1.20 15.46 15.40
CA ASN A 237 2.46 14.95 15.91
C ASN A 237 3.52 15.01 14.80
N THR A 238 4.52 15.87 14.95
CA THR A 238 5.62 16.01 13.99
C THR A 238 6.85 15.29 14.51
N ARG A 239 7.62 14.66 13.61
CA ARG A 239 8.99 14.26 13.91
C ARG A 239 9.89 15.48 13.82
N ILE A 240 10.70 15.68 14.85
CA ILE A 240 11.80 16.63 14.87
C ILE A 240 13.02 15.97 14.24
#